data_97abc70388233155806dca19c7f2fb8a
#
_entry.id   97abc70388233155806dca19c7f2fb8a
#
_cell.length_a   1.000
_cell.length_b   1.000
_cell.length_c   1.000
_cell.angle_alpha   90.00
_cell.angle_beta   90.00
_cell.angle_gamma   90.00
#
_symmetry.space_group_name_H-M   'P 1'
#
loop_
_entity.id
_entity.type
_entity.pdbx_description
1 polymer ?
#
loop_
_entity_poly.entity_id
_entity_poly.type
_entity_poly.pdbx_seq_one_letter_code
_entity_poly.pdbx_strand_id
1 'polypeptide(L)'
;TQNPKIPIILQEQNSFPGITTRWFAKKSSLICSAFNVFKDVPDNEVILTGNPIRSTILNGKKEIAIKDFNLSENKKTLFIFGGSQGSRFLNDSLLKIVRKINFKNIQIIWQTGDKDFRKYKSLINKNLKIVPFINDMASAYALSDLVVCRSGALTLSELTACGKPSILIPFAAAAGNHQLKNAIALEKNKAAVIIEEKDMSTQILLSTINNLINNDATLKKMSKASKNLGNPHATKTIVDSLFERNYFV
;
A
#
# COMPACT_ATOMS: atom_id res chain seq x y z
N THR A 1 30.57 37.61 7.21
CA THR A 1 30.31 36.18 7.42
C THR A 1 28.88 35.91 6.97
N GLN A 2 28.70 35.40 5.73
CA GLN A 2 27.38 34.94 5.29
C GLN A 2 27.04 33.70 6.09
N ASN A 3 25.94 33.74 6.82
CA ASN A 3 25.38 32.53 7.43
C ASN A 3 25.13 31.51 6.31
N PRO A 4 25.68 30.30 6.39
CA PRO A 4 25.41 29.30 5.38
C PRO A 4 23.90 29.08 5.31
N LYS A 5 23.31 29.24 4.13
CA LYS A 5 21.88 28.97 3.94
C LYS A 5 21.64 27.51 4.20
N ILE A 6 20.85 27.18 5.21
CA ILE A 6 20.44 25.81 5.50
C ILE A 6 19.66 25.28 4.28
N PRO A 7 20.09 24.18 3.65
CA PRO A 7 19.38 23.60 2.50
C PRO A 7 18.01 23.10 2.90
N ILE A 8 17.00 23.36 2.07
CA ILE A 8 15.65 22.83 2.23
C ILE A 8 15.51 21.57 1.38
N ILE A 9 15.21 20.46 2.00
CA ILE A 9 15.01 19.18 1.32
C ILE A 9 13.57 18.75 1.54
N LEU A 10 12.87 18.42 0.46
CA LEU A 10 11.50 17.96 0.50
C LEU A 10 11.43 16.47 0.14
N GLN A 11 10.56 15.74 0.82
CA GLN A 11 10.18 14.39 0.44
C GLN A 11 8.67 14.37 0.18
N GLU A 12 8.28 14.17 -1.10
CA GLU A 12 6.88 14.07 -1.49
C GLU A 12 6.49 12.60 -1.70
N GLN A 13 5.52 12.18 -0.88
CA GLN A 13 5.09 10.79 -0.83
C GLN A 13 3.99 10.45 -1.83
N ASN A 14 3.18 11.45 -2.23
CA ASN A 14 1.96 11.25 -2.97
C ASN A 14 2.12 11.56 -4.45
N SER A 15 1.25 11.00 -5.26
CA SER A 15 1.14 11.30 -6.70
C SER A 15 0.53 12.68 -6.99
N PHE A 16 0.24 13.45 -5.97
CA PHE A 16 -0.16 14.85 -6.05
C PHE A 16 0.47 15.61 -4.88
N PRO A 17 1.33 16.61 -5.15
CA PRO A 17 2.06 17.31 -4.11
C PRO A 17 1.15 18.00 -3.11
N GLY A 18 1.46 17.83 -1.83
CA GLY A 18 0.78 18.51 -0.73
C GLY A 18 0.96 20.03 -0.79
N ILE A 19 0.17 20.76 0.01
CA ILE A 19 0.19 22.23 0.00
C ILE A 19 1.56 22.77 0.40
N THR A 20 2.16 22.20 1.45
CA THR A 20 3.50 22.57 1.94
C THR A 20 4.56 22.31 0.88
N THR A 21 4.52 21.12 0.25
CA THR A 21 5.46 20.78 -0.82
C THR A 21 5.38 21.77 -1.97
N ARG A 22 4.17 22.13 -2.42
CA ARG A 22 3.97 23.12 -3.49
C ARG A 22 4.49 24.51 -3.13
N TRP A 23 4.35 24.95 -1.89
CA TRP A 23 4.85 26.27 -1.45
C TRP A 23 6.37 26.35 -1.39
N PHE A 24 7.02 25.25 -1.01
CA PHE A 24 8.47 25.22 -0.83
C PHE A 24 9.22 24.63 -2.03
N ALA A 25 8.54 24.03 -3.01
CA ALA A 25 9.19 23.37 -4.14
C ALA A 25 10.26 24.26 -4.83
N LYS A 26 9.88 25.50 -5.21
CA LYS A 26 10.81 26.44 -5.85
C LYS A 26 11.93 27.00 -4.94
N LYS A 27 11.83 26.78 -3.65
CA LYS A 27 12.82 27.24 -2.65
C LYS A 27 13.66 26.08 -2.10
N SER A 28 13.32 24.85 -2.49
CA SER A 28 14.05 23.68 -2.03
C SER A 28 15.32 23.47 -2.82
N SER A 29 16.33 22.96 -2.13
CA SER A 29 17.61 22.55 -2.72
C SER A 29 17.49 21.18 -3.38
N LEU A 30 16.54 20.36 -2.94
CA LEU A 30 16.27 19.03 -3.46
C LEU A 30 14.84 18.60 -3.15
N ILE A 31 14.20 17.94 -4.11
CA ILE A 31 12.91 17.25 -3.91
C ILE A 31 13.11 15.76 -4.21
N CYS A 32 12.96 14.95 -3.18
CA CYS A 32 12.85 13.50 -3.31
C CYS A 32 11.38 13.14 -3.52
N SER A 33 11.02 12.60 -4.66
CA SER A 33 9.62 12.32 -4.99
C SER A 33 9.38 10.84 -5.22
N ALA A 34 8.20 10.36 -4.77
CA ALA A 34 7.77 9.00 -5.06
C ALA A 34 7.15 8.84 -6.45
N PHE A 35 6.69 9.94 -7.06
CA PHE A 35 6.04 9.96 -8.36
C PHE A 35 6.57 11.13 -9.18
N ASN A 36 6.55 11.00 -10.51
CA ASN A 36 6.95 12.09 -11.41
C ASN A 36 5.82 13.13 -11.52
N VAL A 37 5.80 14.09 -10.61
CA VAL A 37 4.68 15.04 -10.43
C VAL A 37 5.10 16.52 -10.47
N PHE A 38 6.39 16.81 -10.54
CA PHE A 38 6.91 18.18 -10.58
C PHE A 38 7.27 18.58 -12.01
N LYS A 39 6.38 19.35 -12.66
CA LYS A 39 6.59 19.81 -14.04
C LYS A 39 7.24 21.19 -14.14
N ASP A 40 7.11 22.01 -13.08
CA ASP A 40 7.53 23.42 -13.04
C ASP A 40 8.77 23.65 -12.16
N VAL A 41 9.49 22.59 -11.84
CA VAL A 41 10.73 22.61 -11.04
C VAL A 41 11.85 22.08 -11.94
N PRO A 42 13.05 22.69 -11.94
CA PRO A 42 14.18 22.19 -12.71
C PRO A 42 14.47 20.72 -12.39
N ASP A 43 14.77 19.91 -13.42
CA ASP A 43 14.96 18.46 -13.28
C ASP A 43 16.11 18.08 -12.35
N ASN A 44 17.13 18.94 -12.24
CA ASN A 44 18.25 18.73 -11.33
C ASN A 44 17.90 18.91 -9.85
N GLU A 45 16.75 19.50 -9.54
CA GLU A 45 16.24 19.68 -8.19
C GLU A 45 15.25 18.58 -7.78
N VAL A 46 14.83 17.73 -8.71
CA VAL A 46 13.85 16.65 -8.47
C VAL A 46 14.46 15.29 -8.77
N ILE A 47 14.41 14.40 -7.80
CA ILE A 47 14.84 13.01 -7.96
C ILE A 47 13.67 12.08 -7.69
N LEU A 48 13.42 11.14 -8.61
CA LEU A 48 12.45 10.07 -8.42
C LEU A 48 13.07 8.97 -7.55
N THR A 49 12.86 9.09 -6.24
CA THR A 49 13.44 8.17 -5.24
C THR A 49 12.53 7.04 -4.84
N GLY A 50 11.21 7.21 -5.00
CA GLY A 50 10.23 6.40 -4.30
C GLY A 50 10.04 6.85 -2.84
N ASN A 51 9.20 6.12 -2.11
CA ASN A 51 8.99 6.36 -0.68
C ASN A 51 9.88 5.44 0.17
N PRO A 52 10.49 5.96 1.25
CA PRO A 52 11.17 5.14 2.24
C PRO A 52 10.22 4.11 2.84
N ILE A 53 10.56 2.85 2.73
CA ILE A 53 9.86 1.73 3.37
C ILE A 53 10.83 0.99 4.29
N ARG A 54 10.29 0.23 5.23
CA ARG A 54 11.12 -0.59 6.11
C ARG A 54 11.87 -1.64 5.27
N SER A 55 13.18 -1.72 5.43
CA SER A 55 14.02 -2.71 4.72
C SER A 55 13.56 -4.15 4.96
N THR A 56 13.02 -4.42 6.16
CA THR A 56 12.51 -5.74 6.55
C THR A 56 11.28 -6.18 5.77
N ILE A 57 10.57 -5.26 5.07
CA ILE A 57 9.32 -5.59 4.36
C ILE A 57 9.53 -6.62 3.24
N LEU A 58 10.72 -6.70 2.68
CA LEU A 58 11.07 -7.66 1.63
C LEU A 58 11.53 -9.02 2.17
N ASN A 59 11.77 -9.12 3.48
CA ASN A 59 12.32 -10.31 4.12
C ASN A 59 11.21 -11.23 4.68
N GLY A 60 9.95 -10.98 4.34
CA GLY A 60 8.82 -11.77 4.79
C GLY A 60 8.91 -13.22 4.34
N LYS A 61 8.52 -14.12 5.22
CA LYS A 61 8.50 -15.56 4.98
C LYS A 61 7.08 -16.09 5.05
N LYS A 62 6.64 -16.75 3.98
CA LYS A 62 5.31 -17.36 3.87
C LYS A 62 5.05 -18.36 5.01
N GLU A 63 6.05 -19.15 5.36
CA GLU A 63 5.99 -20.20 6.39
C GLU A 63 5.74 -19.61 7.79
N ILE A 64 6.30 -18.42 8.07
CA ILE A 64 6.07 -17.70 9.33
C ILE A 64 4.61 -17.28 9.40
N ALA A 65 4.08 -16.64 8.35
CA ALA A 65 2.68 -16.24 8.35
C ALA A 65 1.71 -17.43 8.42
N ILE A 66 2.02 -18.56 7.76
CA ILE A 66 1.22 -19.78 7.85
C ILE A 66 1.14 -20.25 9.32
N LYS A 67 2.26 -20.28 10.00
CA LYS A 67 2.34 -20.67 11.42
C LYS A 67 1.61 -19.70 12.34
N ASP A 68 1.92 -18.41 12.22
CA ASP A 68 1.40 -17.37 13.12
C ASP A 68 -0.12 -17.19 12.99
N PHE A 69 -0.64 -17.27 11.77
CA PHE A 69 -2.08 -17.20 11.52
C PHE A 69 -2.76 -18.57 11.53
N ASN A 70 -2.03 -19.67 11.71
CA ASN A 70 -2.57 -21.04 11.63
C ASN A 70 -3.43 -21.21 10.37
N LEU A 71 -2.82 -20.98 9.21
CA LEU A 71 -3.43 -21.03 7.87
C LEU A 71 -2.87 -22.20 7.07
N SER A 72 -3.45 -22.46 5.89
CA SER A 72 -3.04 -23.54 5.00
C SER A 72 -2.09 -23.02 3.92
N GLU A 73 -1.09 -23.80 3.56
CA GLU A 73 -0.21 -23.53 2.43
C GLU A 73 -0.93 -23.67 1.08
N ASN A 74 -1.93 -24.55 1.02
CA ASN A 74 -2.60 -24.98 -0.22
C ASN A 74 -3.80 -24.11 -0.61
N LYS A 75 -4.02 -22.97 0.06
CA LYS A 75 -5.12 -22.05 -0.22
C LYS A 75 -4.62 -20.70 -0.67
N LYS A 76 -5.40 -20.06 -1.54
CA LYS A 76 -5.19 -18.65 -1.89
C LYS A 76 -5.48 -17.77 -0.68
N THR A 77 -4.58 -16.83 -0.42
CA THR A 77 -4.70 -15.92 0.73
C THR A 77 -5.12 -14.52 0.27
N LEU A 78 -6.29 -14.10 0.74
CA LEU A 78 -6.76 -12.73 0.63
C LEU A 78 -6.35 -11.97 1.90
N PHE A 79 -5.53 -10.93 1.74
CA PHE A 79 -5.11 -10.08 2.85
C PHE A 79 -5.86 -8.76 2.82
N ILE A 80 -6.47 -8.37 3.93
CA ILE A 80 -7.36 -7.21 4.01
C ILE A 80 -6.97 -6.32 5.18
N PHE A 81 -6.78 -5.00 4.93
CA PHE A 81 -6.52 -4.03 5.98
C PHE A 81 -6.87 -2.60 5.57
N GLY A 82 -7.27 -1.79 6.55
CA GLY A 82 -7.63 -0.38 6.37
C GLY A 82 -6.54 0.63 6.77
N GLY A 83 -5.28 0.16 6.92
CA GLY A 83 -4.19 0.93 7.53
C GLY A 83 -4.02 0.59 9.01
N SER A 84 -3.05 1.25 9.70
CA SER A 84 -2.71 0.95 11.11
C SER A 84 -3.88 1.13 12.08
N GLN A 85 -4.72 2.13 11.85
CA GLN A 85 -5.90 2.41 12.69
C GLN A 85 -7.15 1.60 12.29
N GLY A 86 -7.06 0.82 11.20
CA GLY A 86 -8.22 0.20 10.59
C GLY A 86 -9.07 1.18 9.78
N SER A 87 -10.16 0.68 9.23
CA SER A 87 -11.17 1.47 8.50
C SER A 87 -12.55 0.89 8.75
N ARG A 88 -13.37 1.61 9.51
CA ARG A 88 -14.73 1.14 9.82
C ARG A 88 -15.54 0.87 8.55
N PHE A 89 -15.49 1.78 7.58
CA PHE A 89 -16.17 1.60 6.29
C PHE A 89 -15.78 0.27 5.62
N LEU A 90 -14.47 0.01 5.52
CA LEU A 90 -13.98 -1.23 4.93
C LEU A 90 -14.36 -2.45 5.77
N ASN A 91 -14.24 -2.36 7.09
CA ASN A 91 -14.57 -3.43 8.01
C ASN A 91 -16.06 -3.83 7.93
N ASP A 92 -16.98 -2.85 7.92
CA ASP A 92 -18.42 -3.10 7.81
C ASP A 92 -18.82 -3.71 6.46
N SER A 93 -18.14 -3.28 5.39
CA SER A 93 -18.34 -3.85 4.05
C SER A 93 -17.87 -5.30 3.97
N LEU A 94 -16.71 -5.58 4.57
CA LEU A 94 -16.13 -6.93 4.60
C LEU A 94 -16.94 -7.92 5.42
N LEU A 95 -17.59 -7.48 6.50
CA LEU A 95 -18.49 -8.33 7.27
C LEU A 95 -19.56 -9.01 6.39
N LYS A 96 -20.09 -8.26 5.41
CA LYS A 96 -21.10 -8.78 4.48
C LYS A 96 -20.50 -9.77 3.47
N ILE A 97 -19.23 -9.58 3.13
CA ILE A 97 -18.50 -10.38 2.14
C ILE A 97 -18.04 -11.70 2.74
N VAL A 98 -17.43 -11.68 3.93
CA VAL A 98 -16.90 -12.90 4.55
C VAL A 98 -17.99 -13.95 4.83
N ARG A 99 -19.24 -13.53 4.95
CA ARG A 99 -20.42 -14.42 5.07
C ARG A 99 -20.81 -15.08 3.75
N LYS A 100 -20.35 -14.56 2.60
CA LYS A 100 -20.70 -15.02 1.25
C LYS A 100 -19.52 -15.67 0.51
N ILE A 101 -18.29 -15.48 0.99
CA ILE A 101 -17.10 -16.06 0.39
C ILE A 101 -17.11 -17.59 0.50
N ASN A 102 -16.72 -18.25 -0.59
CA ASN A 102 -16.50 -19.69 -0.57
C ASN A 102 -15.07 -19.99 -0.09
N PHE A 103 -14.97 -20.46 1.15
CA PHE A 103 -13.69 -20.80 1.80
C PHE A 103 -13.08 -22.15 1.35
N LYS A 104 -13.59 -22.81 0.32
CA LYS A 104 -13.03 -24.09 -0.16
C LYS A 104 -11.55 -23.93 -0.52
N ASN A 105 -11.24 -22.93 -1.34
CA ASN A 105 -9.87 -22.69 -1.85
C ASN A 105 -9.28 -21.34 -1.39
N ILE A 106 -9.98 -20.57 -0.59
CA ILE A 106 -9.60 -19.23 -0.15
C ILE A 106 -9.51 -19.20 1.38
N GLN A 107 -8.56 -18.46 1.88
CA GLN A 107 -8.44 -18.08 3.28
C GLN A 107 -8.18 -16.58 3.40
N ILE A 108 -8.45 -15.99 4.55
CA ILE A 108 -8.42 -14.54 4.75
C ILE A 108 -7.60 -14.21 5.99
N ILE A 109 -6.70 -13.22 5.84
CA ILE A 109 -6.11 -12.45 6.93
C ILE A 109 -6.78 -11.07 6.91
N TRP A 110 -7.38 -10.67 8.02
CA TRP A 110 -8.06 -9.39 8.13
C TRP A 110 -7.60 -8.61 9.36
N GLN A 111 -6.90 -7.48 9.11
CA GLN A 111 -6.53 -6.52 10.15
C GLN A 111 -7.63 -5.45 10.25
N THR A 112 -8.28 -5.37 11.40
CA THR A 112 -9.43 -4.48 11.63
C THR A 112 -9.05 -3.13 12.25
N GLY A 113 -7.88 -3.03 12.88
CA GLY A 113 -7.58 -2.00 13.87
C GLY A 113 -8.16 -2.35 15.25
N ASP A 114 -7.54 -1.80 16.30
CA ASP A 114 -7.90 -2.13 17.70
C ASP A 114 -9.37 -1.81 18.03
N LYS A 115 -9.86 -0.67 17.53
CA LYS A 115 -11.21 -0.18 17.84
C LYS A 115 -12.32 -1.13 17.40
N ASP A 116 -12.14 -1.74 16.24
CA ASP A 116 -13.19 -2.57 15.63
C ASP A 116 -12.98 -4.08 15.88
N PHE A 117 -11.81 -4.50 16.36
CA PHE A 117 -11.48 -5.92 16.55
C PHE A 117 -12.53 -6.68 17.36
N ARG A 118 -12.97 -6.12 18.49
CA ARG A 118 -13.96 -6.76 19.38
C ARG A 118 -15.27 -7.08 18.67
N LYS A 119 -15.66 -6.25 17.69
CA LYS A 119 -16.90 -6.41 16.91
C LYS A 119 -16.86 -7.63 16.00
N TYR A 120 -15.68 -8.01 15.49
CA TYR A 120 -15.55 -9.04 14.46
C TYR A 120 -14.85 -10.32 14.93
N LYS A 121 -14.22 -10.34 16.10
CA LYS A 121 -13.44 -11.49 16.59
C LYS A 121 -14.21 -12.79 16.66
N SER A 122 -15.53 -12.75 16.88
CA SER A 122 -16.40 -13.94 16.92
C SER A 122 -16.54 -14.66 15.58
N LEU A 123 -16.15 -14.04 14.47
CA LEU A 123 -16.17 -14.64 13.14
C LEU A 123 -14.93 -15.49 12.83
N ILE A 124 -13.90 -15.43 13.69
CA ILE A 124 -12.65 -16.18 13.49
C ILE A 124 -12.94 -17.68 13.36
N ASN A 125 -12.36 -18.27 12.33
CA ASN A 125 -12.43 -19.71 12.09
C ASN A 125 -11.13 -20.21 11.41
N LYS A 126 -11.08 -21.48 11.00
CA LYS A 126 -9.90 -22.08 10.38
C LYS A 126 -9.41 -21.35 9.10
N ASN A 127 -10.31 -20.70 8.36
CA ASN A 127 -10.01 -20.02 7.10
C ASN A 127 -10.11 -18.49 7.19
N LEU A 128 -10.53 -17.94 8.32
CA LEU A 128 -10.67 -16.50 8.53
C LEU A 128 -9.96 -16.11 9.82
N LYS A 129 -8.85 -15.40 9.66
CA LYS A 129 -8.08 -14.85 10.78
C LYS A 129 -8.30 -13.35 10.83
N ILE A 130 -8.78 -12.91 11.99
CA ILE A 130 -9.03 -11.49 12.27
C ILE A 130 -8.11 -11.08 13.41
N VAL A 131 -7.37 -10.01 13.21
CA VAL A 131 -6.44 -9.47 14.19
C VAL A 131 -6.62 -7.96 14.32
N PRO A 132 -6.34 -7.38 15.49
CA PRO A 132 -6.38 -5.93 15.65
C PRO A 132 -5.25 -5.26 14.87
N PHE A 133 -4.04 -5.82 14.93
CA PHE A 133 -2.85 -5.30 14.29
C PHE A 133 -1.89 -6.43 13.90
N ILE A 134 -1.13 -6.23 12.81
CA ILE A 134 -0.11 -7.15 12.32
C ILE A 134 1.25 -6.50 12.50
N ASN A 135 2.10 -7.09 13.33
CA ASN A 135 3.47 -6.64 13.54
C ASN A 135 4.38 -7.03 12.37
N ASP A 136 4.26 -8.28 11.91
CA ASP A 136 5.01 -8.79 10.76
C ASP A 136 4.20 -8.68 9.47
N MET A 137 4.10 -7.44 8.96
CA MET A 137 3.48 -7.15 7.67
C MET A 137 4.23 -7.84 6.52
N ALA A 138 5.54 -8.02 6.65
CA ALA A 138 6.36 -8.64 5.62
C ALA A 138 5.91 -10.08 5.33
N SER A 139 5.75 -10.90 6.38
CA SER A 139 5.28 -12.28 6.23
C SER A 139 3.81 -12.35 5.81
N ALA A 140 2.95 -11.41 6.26
CA ALA A 140 1.58 -11.30 5.77
C ALA A 140 1.54 -11.00 4.27
N TYR A 141 2.36 -10.07 3.78
CA TYR A 141 2.51 -9.84 2.34
C TYR A 141 3.07 -11.08 1.63
N ALA A 142 4.11 -11.73 2.17
CA ALA A 142 4.70 -12.92 1.54
C ALA A 142 3.65 -14.01 1.29
N LEU A 143 2.75 -14.25 2.24
CA LEU A 143 1.68 -15.24 2.12
C LEU A 143 0.55 -14.80 1.19
N SER A 144 0.27 -13.47 1.07
CA SER A 144 -0.90 -12.98 0.32
C SER A 144 -0.79 -13.14 -1.19
N ASP A 145 -1.87 -13.62 -1.82
CA ASP A 145 -2.04 -13.67 -3.28
C ASP A 145 -2.72 -12.39 -3.81
N LEU A 146 -3.65 -11.83 -3.05
CA LEU A 146 -4.40 -10.61 -3.36
C LEU A 146 -4.56 -9.76 -2.09
N VAL A 147 -4.38 -8.46 -2.22
CA VAL A 147 -4.54 -7.52 -1.11
C VAL A 147 -5.73 -6.59 -1.35
N VAL A 148 -6.56 -6.36 -0.33
CA VAL A 148 -7.61 -5.34 -0.34
C VAL A 148 -7.28 -4.30 0.73
N CYS A 149 -7.04 -3.05 0.34
CA CYS A 149 -6.63 -2.03 1.30
C CYS A 149 -6.96 -0.60 0.87
N ARG A 150 -6.69 0.34 1.76
CA ARG A 150 -6.62 1.77 1.45
C ARG A 150 -5.38 2.09 0.60
N SER A 151 -5.42 3.20 -0.15
CA SER A 151 -4.34 3.64 -1.04
C SER A 151 -3.46 4.75 -0.45
N GLY A 152 -3.08 4.59 0.82
CA GLY A 152 -2.08 5.45 1.45
C GLY A 152 -0.71 5.28 0.78
N ALA A 153 0.08 6.35 0.68
CA ALA A 153 1.33 6.36 -0.07
C ALA A 153 2.31 5.26 0.36
N LEU A 154 2.54 5.08 1.67
CA LEU A 154 3.43 4.03 2.18
C LEU A 154 2.90 2.63 1.92
N THR A 155 1.57 2.42 2.05
CA THR A 155 0.93 1.14 1.71
C THR A 155 1.20 0.76 0.26
N LEU A 156 1.02 1.71 -0.68
CA LEU A 156 1.29 1.45 -2.10
C LEU A 156 2.76 1.17 -2.36
N SER A 157 3.67 1.84 -1.66
CA SER A 157 5.11 1.60 -1.78
C SER A 157 5.50 0.22 -1.27
N GLU A 158 4.91 -0.25 -0.17
CA GLU A 158 5.10 -1.62 0.33
C GLU A 158 4.52 -2.66 -0.65
N LEU A 159 3.29 -2.45 -1.15
CA LEU A 159 2.65 -3.33 -2.12
C LEU A 159 3.49 -3.50 -3.39
N THR A 160 3.97 -2.38 -3.93
CA THR A 160 4.77 -2.39 -5.16
C THR A 160 6.14 -3.01 -4.93
N ALA A 161 6.82 -2.71 -3.84
CA ALA A 161 8.09 -3.35 -3.48
C ALA A 161 7.94 -4.87 -3.32
N CYS A 162 6.84 -5.34 -2.71
CA CYS A 162 6.52 -6.76 -2.56
C CYS A 162 5.87 -7.38 -3.81
N GLY A 163 5.58 -6.62 -4.85
CA GLY A 163 4.93 -7.09 -6.07
C GLY A 163 3.53 -7.65 -5.83
N LYS A 164 2.71 -7.01 -4.99
CA LYS A 164 1.39 -7.54 -4.62
C LYS A 164 0.27 -7.01 -5.51
N PRO A 165 -0.52 -7.91 -6.13
CA PRO A 165 -1.78 -7.56 -6.76
C PRO A 165 -2.73 -6.96 -5.73
N SER A 166 -3.46 -5.90 -6.07
CA SER A 166 -4.31 -5.25 -5.09
C SER A 166 -5.65 -4.74 -5.64
N ILE A 167 -6.66 -4.72 -4.77
CA ILE A 167 -7.89 -3.96 -4.92
C ILE A 167 -7.76 -2.78 -3.96
N LEU A 168 -7.73 -1.59 -4.51
CA LEU A 168 -7.54 -0.36 -3.77
C LEU A 168 -8.89 0.32 -3.53
N ILE A 169 -9.16 0.65 -2.27
CA ILE A 169 -10.36 1.38 -1.87
C ILE A 169 -9.91 2.72 -1.28
N PRO A 170 -9.76 3.77 -2.13
CA PRO A 170 -9.29 5.06 -1.68
C PRO A 170 -10.20 5.65 -0.59
N PHE A 171 -9.62 6.29 0.41
CA PHE A 171 -10.37 6.99 1.44
C PHE A 171 -10.95 8.28 0.85
N ALA A 172 -12.27 8.37 0.74
CA ALA A 172 -12.96 9.48 0.05
C ALA A 172 -12.71 10.85 0.71
N ALA A 173 -12.57 10.90 2.05
CA ALA A 173 -12.29 12.12 2.80
C ALA A 173 -10.79 12.47 2.88
N ALA A 174 -9.92 11.81 2.11
CA ALA A 174 -8.50 12.13 2.08
C ALA A 174 -8.25 13.54 1.50
N ALA A 175 -7.44 14.34 2.19
CA ALA A 175 -7.14 15.73 1.79
C ALA A 175 -6.68 15.80 0.32
N GLY A 176 -7.29 16.70 -0.47
CA GLY A 176 -6.96 16.84 -1.89
C GLY A 176 -7.17 15.58 -2.73
N ASN A 177 -7.94 14.61 -2.22
CA ASN A 177 -8.23 13.32 -2.84
C ASN A 177 -6.95 12.52 -3.21
N HIS A 178 -5.87 12.69 -2.41
CA HIS A 178 -4.57 12.11 -2.71
C HIS A 178 -4.61 10.57 -2.80
N GLN A 179 -5.45 9.89 -1.98
CA GLN A 179 -5.52 8.45 -2.06
C GLN A 179 -6.07 7.94 -3.40
N LEU A 180 -7.08 8.61 -3.98
CA LEU A 180 -7.57 8.24 -5.32
C LEU A 180 -6.50 8.48 -6.38
N LYS A 181 -5.80 9.62 -6.32
CA LYS A 181 -4.71 9.92 -7.26
C LYS A 181 -3.57 8.89 -7.16
N ASN A 182 -3.19 8.50 -5.96
CA ASN A 182 -2.22 7.43 -5.72
C ASN A 182 -2.68 6.09 -6.33
N ALA A 183 -3.95 5.72 -6.12
CA ALA A 183 -4.51 4.49 -6.66
C ALA A 183 -4.52 4.46 -8.19
N ILE A 184 -4.91 5.59 -8.83
CA ILE A 184 -4.92 5.75 -10.29
C ILE A 184 -3.52 5.49 -10.89
N ALA A 185 -2.45 5.88 -10.19
CA ALA A 185 -1.09 5.63 -10.67
C ALA A 185 -0.78 4.12 -10.79
N LEU A 186 -1.28 3.30 -9.86
CA LEU A 186 -1.12 1.84 -9.93
C LEU A 186 -2.06 1.19 -10.95
N GLU A 187 -3.32 1.65 -11.03
CA GLU A 187 -4.31 1.10 -11.94
C GLU A 187 -3.93 1.32 -13.42
N LYS A 188 -3.46 2.52 -13.77
CA LYS A 188 -2.93 2.83 -15.11
C LYS A 188 -1.83 1.87 -15.56
N ASN A 189 -1.05 1.37 -14.62
CA ASN A 189 0.00 0.38 -14.85
C ASN A 189 -0.48 -1.06 -14.70
N LYS A 190 -1.79 -1.30 -14.52
CA LYS A 190 -2.39 -2.64 -14.35
C LYS A 190 -1.86 -3.40 -13.11
N ALA A 191 -1.38 -2.68 -12.11
CA ALA A 191 -0.91 -3.24 -10.85
C ALA A 191 -2.03 -3.42 -9.81
N ALA A 192 -3.13 -2.66 -9.97
CA ALA A 192 -4.27 -2.67 -9.07
C ALA A 192 -5.59 -2.48 -9.82
N VAL A 193 -6.68 -2.77 -9.13
CA VAL A 193 -8.05 -2.41 -9.49
C VAL A 193 -8.57 -1.42 -8.44
N ILE A 194 -9.25 -0.36 -8.85
CA ILE A 194 -9.84 0.62 -7.94
C ILE A 194 -11.33 0.34 -7.76
N ILE A 195 -11.79 0.45 -6.52
CA ILE A 195 -13.21 0.55 -6.18
C ILE A 195 -13.37 1.78 -5.29
N GLU A 196 -13.97 2.85 -5.78
CA GLU A 196 -14.23 4.03 -4.96
C GLU A 196 -15.33 3.75 -3.93
N GLU A 197 -15.28 4.42 -2.76
CA GLU A 197 -16.27 4.20 -1.69
C GLU A 197 -17.72 4.41 -2.17
N LYS A 198 -17.95 5.40 -3.04
CA LYS A 198 -19.28 5.72 -3.59
C LYS A 198 -19.87 4.60 -4.47
N ASP A 199 -18.98 3.83 -5.13
CA ASP A 199 -19.35 2.76 -6.06
C ASP A 199 -19.30 1.38 -5.38
N MET A 200 -18.82 1.32 -4.12
CA MET A 200 -18.62 0.07 -3.43
C MET A 200 -19.90 -0.55 -2.93
N SER A 201 -20.26 -1.71 -3.48
CA SER A 201 -21.29 -2.60 -2.96
C SER A 201 -20.70 -3.96 -2.60
N THR A 202 -21.43 -4.73 -1.76
CA THR A 202 -21.04 -6.12 -1.46
C THR A 202 -20.88 -6.95 -2.73
N GLN A 203 -21.75 -6.75 -3.71
CA GLN A 203 -21.72 -7.46 -5.00
C GLN A 203 -20.46 -7.13 -5.80
N ILE A 204 -20.14 -5.84 -5.97
CA ILE A 204 -18.98 -5.35 -6.73
C ILE A 204 -17.70 -5.87 -6.10
N LEU A 205 -17.51 -5.69 -4.79
CA LEU A 205 -16.28 -6.10 -4.13
C LEU A 205 -16.12 -7.63 -4.13
N LEU A 206 -17.20 -8.40 -3.88
CA LEU A 206 -17.16 -9.86 -3.90
C LEU A 206 -16.85 -10.40 -5.31
N SER A 207 -17.51 -9.86 -6.34
CA SER A 207 -17.25 -10.28 -7.73
C SER A 207 -15.82 -9.95 -8.15
N THR A 208 -15.31 -8.76 -7.81
CA THR A 208 -13.93 -8.36 -8.12
C THR A 208 -12.91 -9.27 -7.43
N ILE A 209 -13.12 -9.57 -6.13
CA ILE A 209 -12.27 -10.53 -5.40
C ILE A 209 -12.29 -11.89 -6.10
N ASN A 210 -13.46 -12.44 -6.38
CA ASN A 210 -13.58 -13.77 -6.99
C ASN A 210 -12.95 -13.83 -8.38
N ASN A 211 -13.15 -12.81 -9.21
CA ASN A 211 -12.60 -12.75 -10.56
C ASN A 211 -11.06 -12.69 -10.56
N LEU A 212 -10.47 -11.98 -9.60
CA LEU A 212 -9.02 -11.85 -9.51
C LEU A 212 -8.39 -13.07 -8.82
N ILE A 213 -8.87 -13.48 -7.65
CA ILE A 213 -8.19 -14.48 -6.82
C ILE A 213 -8.20 -15.88 -7.47
N ASN A 214 -9.20 -16.15 -8.30
CA ASN A 214 -9.31 -17.41 -9.04
C ASN A 214 -8.62 -17.37 -10.43
N ASN A 215 -7.96 -16.26 -10.79
CA ASN A 215 -7.29 -16.11 -12.08
C ASN A 215 -5.77 -15.92 -11.91
N ASP A 216 -5.04 -17.02 -11.86
CA ASP A 216 -3.59 -17.03 -11.66
C ASP A 216 -2.83 -16.22 -12.72
N ALA A 217 -3.28 -16.26 -13.98
CA ALA A 217 -2.65 -15.51 -15.06
C ALA A 217 -2.77 -13.99 -14.83
N THR A 218 -3.95 -13.55 -14.39
CA THR A 218 -4.19 -12.13 -14.05
C THR A 218 -3.38 -11.72 -12.82
N LEU A 219 -3.38 -12.51 -11.74
CA LEU A 219 -2.58 -12.23 -10.55
C LEU A 219 -1.09 -12.13 -10.87
N LYS A 220 -0.54 -13.04 -11.70
CA LYS A 220 0.86 -12.98 -12.12
C LYS A 220 1.18 -11.71 -12.93
N LYS A 221 0.30 -11.30 -13.85
CA LYS A 221 0.46 -10.05 -14.61
C LYS A 221 0.43 -8.83 -13.70
N MET A 222 -0.54 -8.76 -12.78
CA MET A 222 -0.65 -7.68 -11.80
C MET A 222 0.55 -7.63 -10.86
N SER A 223 1.03 -8.78 -10.39
CA SER A 223 2.22 -8.88 -9.53
C SER A 223 3.47 -8.35 -10.24
N LYS A 224 3.70 -8.75 -11.49
CA LYS A 224 4.82 -8.21 -12.29
C LYS A 224 4.70 -6.69 -12.48
N ALA A 225 3.51 -6.21 -12.83
CA ALA A 225 3.24 -4.78 -13.00
C ALA A 225 3.47 -4.00 -11.69
N SER A 226 2.97 -4.53 -10.57
CA SER A 226 3.18 -3.97 -9.23
C SER A 226 4.68 -3.89 -8.90
N LYS A 227 5.41 -4.97 -9.09
CA LYS A 227 6.86 -5.03 -8.81
C LYS A 227 7.67 -4.04 -9.65
N ASN A 228 7.29 -3.82 -10.91
CA ASN A 228 7.96 -2.86 -11.80
C ASN A 228 7.82 -1.40 -11.34
N LEU A 229 6.79 -1.10 -10.54
CA LEU A 229 6.58 0.22 -9.94
C LEU A 229 7.30 0.40 -8.60
N GLY A 230 7.77 -0.70 -8.01
CA GLY A 230 8.38 -0.68 -6.69
C GLY A 230 9.78 -0.08 -6.70
N ASN A 231 10.08 0.72 -5.68
CA ASN A 231 11.43 1.20 -5.41
C ASN A 231 11.86 0.80 -3.98
N PRO A 232 12.36 -0.43 -3.80
CA PRO A 232 12.75 -0.92 -2.47
C PRO A 232 13.98 -0.22 -1.89
N HIS A 233 14.76 0.47 -2.73
CA HIS A 233 15.99 1.17 -2.35
C HIS A 233 15.79 2.67 -2.10
N ALA A 234 14.55 3.15 -2.03
CA ALA A 234 14.22 4.57 -1.88
C ALA A 234 15.00 5.27 -0.76
N THR A 235 15.10 4.64 0.42
CA THR A 235 15.87 5.19 1.56
C THR A 235 17.34 5.42 1.19
N LYS A 236 17.97 4.40 0.57
CA LYS A 236 19.36 4.51 0.15
C LYS A 236 19.55 5.60 -0.90
N THR A 237 18.68 5.65 -1.91
CA THR A 237 18.71 6.66 -2.97
C THR A 237 18.59 8.07 -2.39
N ILE A 238 17.70 8.31 -1.43
CA ILE A 238 17.55 9.60 -0.76
C ILE A 238 18.85 9.96 -0.03
N VAL A 239 19.37 9.05 0.80
CA VAL A 239 20.55 9.31 1.61
C VAL A 239 21.79 9.56 0.72
N ASP A 240 22.03 8.71 -0.28
CA ASP A 240 23.12 8.88 -1.23
C ASP A 240 23.04 10.26 -1.92
N SER A 241 21.85 10.65 -2.37
CA SER A 241 21.63 11.95 -3.02
C SER A 241 21.95 13.15 -2.11
N LEU A 242 21.78 13.01 -0.80
CA LEU A 242 22.12 14.05 0.16
C LEU A 242 23.64 14.14 0.37
N PHE A 243 24.33 12.99 0.44
CA PHE A 243 25.78 12.95 0.55
C PHE A 243 26.48 13.49 -0.70
N GLU A 244 26.05 13.07 -1.89
CA GLU A 244 26.60 13.53 -3.17
C GLU A 244 26.53 15.05 -3.35
N ARG A 245 25.56 15.71 -2.70
CA ARG A 245 25.37 17.17 -2.72
C ARG A 245 26.00 17.89 -1.55
N ASN A 246 26.74 17.19 -0.70
CA ASN A 246 27.36 17.74 0.51
C ASN A 246 26.38 18.50 1.42
N TYR A 247 25.15 18.00 1.56
CA TYR A 247 24.17 18.60 2.48
C TYR A 247 24.40 18.20 3.94
N PHE A 248 25.28 17.26 4.20
CA PHE A 248 25.78 16.95 5.53
C PHE A 248 27.18 17.55 5.67
N VAL A 249 27.29 18.62 6.41
CA VAL A 249 28.57 19.26 6.81
C VAL A 249 28.75 19.03 8.30
#